data_7c8e4d9185e202faac723e808661a1e4
#
_entry.id   7c8e4d9185e202faac723e808661a1e4
#
_cell.length_a   1.000
_cell.length_b   1.000
_cell.length_c   1.000
_cell.angle_alpha   90.00
_cell.angle_beta   90.00
_cell.angle_gamma   90.00
#
_symmetry.space_group_name_H-M   'P 1'
#
loop_
_entity.id
_entity.type
_entity.pdbx_description
1 polymer ?
#
loop_
_entity_poly.entity_id
_entity_poly.type
_entity_poly.pdbx_seq_one_letter_code
_entity_poly.pdbx_strand_id
1 'polypeptide(L)'
;MVRNLGGVYFGSGDSNIYALDAASGSLKWKFKTGDVVHASPAISGGILFVGSWDSYFYALDAGSGREVWRFKTGEDPVIHNQVGIQSSAAVADGVVYFGCRDSKFYAVDAATGKERWSYPNKGSWVISSPAVSEGKVYFATSDSGLFHVLDAKSGTPLYSLDFKHWAFFSSPAIAGGTLYIGSHQGRLNAIDLEEQKVAWTFETDGSKKNGPAYTKDGTPNYEASFFDLFYDDMVSGVQKMLSVGAILSSPVAAGNTVYVGSTDGNVYALM
;
A
#
# COMPACT_ATOMS: atom_id res chain seq x y z
N MET A 1 -7.45 9.30 1.24
CA MET A 1 -8.28 10.49 0.90
C MET A 1 -7.56 11.34 -0.13
N VAL A 2 -8.25 11.78 -1.17
CA VAL A 2 -7.69 12.68 -2.20
C VAL A 2 -8.57 13.93 -2.36
N ARG A 3 -7.95 15.08 -2.64
CA ARG A 3 -8.63 16.35 -2.90
C ARG A 3 -8.35 16.78 -4.34
N ASN A 4 -9.39 16.93 -5.15
CA ASN A 4 -9.29 17.39 -6.54
C ASN A 4 -10.64 17.96 -7.01
N LEU A 5 -10.64 18.81 -8.05
CA LEU A 5 -11.84 19.37 -8.69
C LEU A 5 -12.86 19.97 -7.71
N GLY A 6 -12.41 20.59 -6.59
CA GLY A 6 -13.27 21.11 -5.54
C GLY A 6 -13.98 20.04 -4.71
N GLY A 7 -13.58 18.78 -4.80
CA GLY A 7 -14.10 17.65 -4.04
C GLY A 7 -13.06 17.01 -3.12
N VAL A 8 -13.54 16.38 -2.06
CA VAL A 8 -12.78 15.46 -1.20
C VAL A 8 -13.37 14.07 -1.37
N TYR A 9 -12.53 13.09 -1.72
CA TYR A 9 -12.94 11.73 -2.02
C TYR A 9 -12.25 10.74 -1.09
N PHE A 10 -13.02 9.76 -0.57
CA PHE A 10 -12.48 8.73 0.31
C PHE A 10 -13.33 7.46 0.30
N GLY A 11 -12.70 6.34 0.60
CA GLY A 11 -13.36 5.08 0.90
C GLY A 11 -13.68 4.97 2.39
N SER A 12 -14.67 4.16 2.74
CA SER A 12 -15.15 3.98 4.10
C SER A 12 -15.37 2.51 4.46
N GLY A 13 -15.24 2.19 5.76
CA GLY A 13 -15.57 0.89 6.32
C GLY A 13 -17.05 0.52 6.25
N ASP A 14 -17.93 1.45 5.90
CA ASP A 14 -19.36 1.19 5.67
C ASP A 14 -19.66 0.71 4.24
N SER A 15 -18.61 0.37 3.48
CA SER A 15 -18.68 -0.09 2.09
C SER A 15 -19.19 0.97 1.11
N ASN A 16 -18.88 2.25 1.37
CA ASN A 16 -19.19 3.31 0.43
C ASN A 16 -17.93 4.10 0.06
N ILE A 17 -17.95 4.64 -1.15
CA ILE A 17 -17.05 5.68 -1.63
C ILE A 17 -17.82 7.01 -1.55
N TYR A 18 -17.20 8.02 -0.97
CA TYR A 18 -17.80 9.33 -0.75
C TYR A 18 -17.11 10.42 -1.54
N ALA A 19 -17.90 11.37 -2.02
CA ALA A 19 -17.42 12.65 -2.50
C ALA A 19 -18.12 13.77 -1.71
N LEU A 20 -17.33 14.63 -1.09
CA LEU A 20 -17.79 15.82 -0.41
C LEU A 20 -17.33 17.08 -1.14
N ASP A 21 -18.07 18.14 -1.01
CA ASP A 21 -17.61 19.46 -1.43
C ASP A 21 -16.45 19.92 -0.52
N ALA A 22 -15.34 20.32 -1.12
CA ALA A 22 -14.12 20.62 -0.37
C ALA A 22 -14.19 21.91 0.47
N ALA A 23 -15.14 22.81 0.16
CA ALA A 23 -15.30 24.07 0.88
C ALA A 23 -16.32 23.94 2.03
N SER A 24 -17.45 23.25 1.77
CA SER A 24 -18.58 23.17 2.72
C SER A 24 -18.64 21.86 3.50
N GLY A 25 -17.94 20.80 3.04
CA GLY A 25 -18.05 19.44 3.58
C GLY A 25 -19.39 18.75 3.23
N SER A 26 -20.24 19.37 2.42
CA SER A 26 -21.52 18.77 2.04
C SER A 26 -21.34 17.58 1.11
N LEU A 27 -22.22 16.58 1.26
CA LEU A 27 -22.22 15.39 0.41
C LEU A 27 -22.57 15.77 -1.04
N LYS A 28 -21.69 15.44 -1.99
CA LYS A 28 -21.95 15.55 -3.43
C LYS A 28 -22.56 14.26 -3.96
N TRP A 29 -21.93 13.15 -3.68
CA TRP A 29 -22.42 11.81 -4.02
C TRP A 29 -21.78 10.74 -3.14
N LYS A 30 -22.39 9.56 -3.11
CA LYS A 30 -21.84 8.34 -2.58
C LYS A 30 -22.10 7.17 -3.50
N PHE A 31 -21.18 6.23 -3.56
CA PHE A 31 -21.27 5.00 -4.37
C PHE A 31 -21.12 3.79 -3.46
N LYS A 32 -22.06 2.82 -3.52
CA LYS A 32 -22.04 1.59 -2.73
C LYS A 32 -21.22 0.51 -3.42
N THR A 33 -20.23 -0.04 -2.72
CA THR A 33 -19.47 -1.24 -3.08
C THR A 33 -20.02 -2.48 -2.36
N GLY A 34 -19.53 -3.65 -2.71
CA GLY A 34 -19.94 -4.91 -2.07
C GLY A 34 -19.31 -5.14 -0.69
N ASP A 35 -18.19 -4.46 -0.37
CA ASP A 35 -17.48 -4.59 0.90
C ASP A 35 -16.72 -3.30 1.22
N VAL A 36 -16.02 -3.28 2.35
CA VAL A 36 -15.27 -2.10 2.85
C VAL A 36 -14.27 -1.55 1.84
N VAL A 37 -14.03 -0.25 1.90
CA VAL A 37 -13.10 0.46 1.03
C VAL A 37 -12.00 1.10 1.88
N HIS A 38 -10.88 0.41 2.04
CA HIS A 38 -9.70 0.91 2.78
C HIS A 38 -8.74 1.70 1.88
N ALA A 39 -8.76 1.43 0.57
CA ALA A 39 -7.90 2.10 -0.39
C ALA A 39 -8.20 3.61 -0.45
N SER A 40 -7.16 4.42 -0.58
CA SER A 40 -7.33 5.83 -0.96
C SER A 40 -7.57 5.92 -2.46
N PRO A 41 -8.60 6.68 -2.91
CA PRO A 41 -8.83 6.89 -4.33
C PRO A 41 -7.68 7.62 -5.01
N ALA A 42 -7.44 7.33 -6.29
CA ALA A 42 -6.63 8.15 -7.20
C ALA A 42 -7.54 8.84 -8.21
N ILE A 43 -7.16 10.02 -8.71
CA ILE A 43 -7.94 10.75 -9.72
C ILE A 43 -7.03 11.12 -10.88
N SER A 44 -7.48 10.79 -12.09
CA SER A 44 -6.85 11.21 -13.34
C SER A 44 -7.91 11.41 -14.42
N GLY A 45 -7.80 12.47 -15.21
CA GLY A 45 -8.72 12.76 -16.31
C GLY A 45 -10.21 12.87 -15.92
N GLY A 46 -10.52 13.28 -14.68
CA GLY A 46 -11.91 13.35 -14.17
C GLY A 46 -12.50 12.00 -13.74
N ILE A 47 -11.72 10.93 -13.77
CA ILE A 47 -12.08 9.59 -13.31
C ILE A 47 -11.43 9.32 -11.96
N LEU A 48 -12.21 8.78 -11.04
CA LEU A 48 -11.77 8.30 -9.73
C LEU A 48 -11.57 6.79 -9.78
N PHE A 49 -10.39 6.34 -9.33
CA PHE A 49 -9.96 4.94 -9.32
C PHE A 49 -9.77 4.46 -7.89
N VAL A 50 -10.43 3.36 -7.50
CA VAL A 50 -10.34 2.84 -6.13
C VAL A 50 -10.65 1.35 -6.05
N GLY A 51 -9.90 0.63 -5.23
CA GLY A 51 -10.15 -0.77 -4.93
C GLY A 51 -11.06 -0.97 -3.71
N SER A 52 -11.81 -2.07 -3.69
CA SER A 52 -12.64 -2.51 -2.57
C SER A 52 -12.31 -3.94 -2.15
N TRP A 53 -12.67 -4.33 -0.94
CA TRP A 53 -12.52 -5.69 -0.44
C TRP A 53 -13.48 -6.69 -1.08
N ASP A 54 -14.48 -6.22 -1.85
CA ASP A 54 -15.34 -7.07 -2.68
C ASP A 54 -14.63 -7.66 -3.92
N SER A 55 -13.31 -7.45 -4.03
CA SER A 55 -12.46 -7.85 -5.15
C SER A 55 -12.75 -7.14 -6.47
N TYR A 56 -13.43 -5.98 -6.42
CA TYR A 56 -13.56 -5.11 -7.57
C TYR A 56 -12.69 -3.86 -7.44
N PHE A 57 -12.08 -3.51 -8.54
CA PHE A 57 -11.45 -2.21 -8.74
C PHE A 57 -12.40 -1.35 -9.58
N TYR A 58 -12.78 -0.19 -9.07
CA TYR A 58 -13.79 0.68 -9.65
C TYR A 58 -13.17 1.91 -10.29
N ALA A 59 -13.72 2.31 -11.45
CA ALA A 59 -13.53 3.61 -12.05
C ALA A 59 -14.88 4.34 -12.06
N LEU A 60 -14.93 5.48 -11.40
CA LEU A 60 -16.13 6.30 -11.28
C LEU A 60 -15.88 7.68 -11.87
N ASP A 61 -16.88 8.26 -12.50
CA ASP A 61 -16.87 9.69 -12.86
C ASP A 61 -16.78 10.52 -11.57
N ALA A 62 -15.72 11.30 -11.41
CA ALA A 62 -15.45 12.03 -10.17
C ALA A 62 -16.48 13.13 -9.88
N GLY A 63 -17.17 13.66 -10.89
CA GLY A 63 -18.20 14.68 -10.74
C GLY A 63 -19.52 14.10 -10.25
N SER A 64 -19.95 12.97 -10.79
CA SER A 64 -21.28 12.39 -10.58
C SER A 64 -21.31 11.12 -9.74
N GLY A 65 -20.19 10.44 -9.54
CA GLY A 65 -20.10 9.14 -8.88
C GLY A 65 -20.63 7.98 -9.73
N ARG A 66 -20.95 8.21 -11.01
CA ARG A 66 -21.41 7.15 -11.91
C ARG A 66 -20.28 6.20 -12.24
N GLU A 67 -20.54 4.88 -12.19
CA GLU A 67 -19.58 3.86 -12.63
C GLU A 67 -19.28 4.01 -14.13
N VAL A 68 -17.99 4.08 -14.46
CA VAL A 68 -17.49 4.07 -15.84
C VAL A 68 -17.16 2.64 -16.24
N TRP A 69 -16.40 1.96 -15.39
CA TRP A 69 -16.09 0.54 -15.51
C TRP A 69 -15.70 -0.03 -14.13
N ARG A 70 -15.71 -1.34 -14.03
CA ARG A 70 -15.10 -2.09 -12.93
C ARG A 70 -14.32 -3.30 -13.42
N PHE A 71 -13.27 -3.65 -12.72
CA PHE A 71 -12.40 -4.78 -12.99
C PHE A 71 -12.47 -5.76 -11.83
N LYS A 72 -12.73 -7.06 -12.09
CA LYS A 72 -12.75 -8.11 -11.07
C LYS A 72 -11.35 -8.71 -10.95
N THR A 73 -10.78 -8.72 -9.74
CA THR A 73 -9.56 -9.46 -9.41
C THR A 73 -9.86 -10.94 -9.17
N GLY A 74 -8.80 -11.75 -9.10
CA GLY A 74 -8.90 -13.16 -8.75
C GLY A 74 -9.10 -13.42 -7.25
N GLU A 75 -8.94 -14.67 -6.88
CA GLU A 75 -8.83 -15.17 -5.51
C GLU A 75 -7.44 -15.77 -5.33
N ASP A 76 -6.89 -15.69 -4.11
CA ASP A 76 -5.65 -16.37 -3.80
C ASP A 76 -5.88 -17.89 -3.85
N PRO A 77 -5.11 -18.65 -4.65
CA PRO A 77 -5.33 -20.08 -4.80
C PRO A 77 -4.93 -20.91 -3.56
N VAL A 78 -4.21 -20.30 -2.61
CA VAL A 78 -3.70 -20.97 -1.41
C VAL A 78 -4.43 -20.52 -0.15
N ILE A 79 -4.75 -19.23 -0.05
CA ILE A 79 -5.40 -18.63 1.13
C ILE A 79 -6.77 -18.08 0.71
N HIS A 80 -7.74 -18.97 0.55
CA HIS A 80 -9.07 -18.65 0.02
C HIS A 80 -9.92 -17.68 0.84
N ASN A 81 -9.54 -17.33 2.05
CA ASN A 81 -10.35 -16.53 2.96
C ASN A 81 -10.02 -15.03 2.99
N GLN A 82 -9.04 -14.58 2.22
CA GLN A 82 -8.64 -13.18 2.19
C GLN A 82 -8.53 -12.68 0.75
N VAL A 83 -9.61 -12.06 0.32
CA VAL A 83 -9.76 -11.45 -1.01
C VAL A 83 -9.76 -9.95 -0.90
N GLY A 84 -9.74 -9.26 -2.03
CA GLY A 84 -9.99 -7.82 -2.09
C GLY A 84 -8.75 -6.96 -2.30
N ILE A 85 -9.01 -5.69 -2.51
CA ILE A 85 -8.00 -4.70 -2.89
C ILE A 85 -7.87 -3.68 -1.76
N GLN A 86 -6.73 -3.70 -1.08
CA GLN A 86 -6.38 -2.76 -0.01
C GLN A 86 -5.40 -1.69 -0.50
N SER A 87 -4.60 -2.01 -1.50
CA SER A 87 -3.66 -1.09 -2.15
C SER A 87 -4.39 0.10 -2.76
N SER A 88 -3.89 1.31 -2.56
CA SER A 88 -4.31 2.47 -3.35
C SER A 88 -3.65 2.41 -4.73
N ALA A 89 -4.27 3.04 -5.72
CA ALA A 89 -3.76 3.02 -7.08
C ALA A 89 -2.73 4.12 -7.36
N ALA A 90 -1.77 3.83 -8.24
CA ALA A 90 -1.04 4.83 -8.99
C ALA A 90 -1.57 4.90 -10.42
N VAL A 91 -1.65 6.11 -10.99
CA VAL A 91 -2.09 6.32 -12.37
C VAL A 91 -1.01 7.06 -13.14
N ALA A 92 -0.51 6.45 -14.20
CA ALA A 92 0.49 7.05 -15.07
C ALA A 92 0.27 6.58 -16.52
N ASP A 93 0.45 7.47 -17.49
CA ASP A 93 0.42 7.19 -18.93
C ASP A 93 -0.81 6.39 -19.38
N GLY A 94 -1.99 6.69 -18.81
CA GLY A 94 -3.24 6.03 -19.14
C GLY A 94 -3.35 4.59 -18.59
N VAL A 95 -2.52 4.22 -17.61
CA VAL A 95 -2.55 2.94 -16.91
C VAL A 95 -2.77 3.14 -15.42
N VAL A 96 -3.58 2.28 -14.85
CA VAL A 96 -3.84 2.19 -13.41
C VAL A 96 -3.09 0.97 -12.87
N TYR A 97 -2.25 1.20 -11.86
CA TYR A 97 -1.44 0.17 -11.20
C TYR A 97 -1.91 -0.02 -9.77
N PHE A 98 -2.11 -1.25 -9.33
CA PHE A 98 -2.51 -1.57 -7.96
C PHE A 98 -2.12 -3.00 -7.56
N GLY A 99 -1.92 -3.19 -6.28
CA GLY A 99 -1.71 -4.51 -5.67
C GLY A 99 -3.02 -5.11 -5.19
N CYS A 100 -3.04 -6.44 -5.05
CA CYS A 100 -4.22 -7.17 -4.58
C CYS A 100 -3.82 -8.28 -3.59
N ARG A 101 -4.79 -8.73 -2.79
CA ARG A 101 -4.63 -9.85 -1.85
C ARG A 101 -4.78 -11.21 -2.52
N ASP A 102 -5.10 -11.26 -3.81
CA ASP A 102 -5.03 -12.48 -4.62
C ASP A 102 -3.59 -12.85 -5.05
N SER A 103 -2.59 -12.25 -4.40
CA SER A 103 -1.16 -12.44 -4.68
C SER A 103 -0.72 -11.97 -6.05
N LYS A 104 -1.40 -10.94 -6.60
CA LYS A 104 -1.03 -10.33 -7.87
C LYS A 104 -0.89 -8.81 -7.75
N PHE A 105 -0.10 -8.30 -8.66
CA PHE A 105 -0.02 -6.88 -8.98
C PHE A 105 -0.58 -6.68 -10.39
N TYR A 106 -1.41 -5.65 -10.59
CA TYR A 106 -2.15 -5.41 -11.80
C TYR A 106 -1.80 -4.08 -12.46
N ALA A 107 -1.82 -4.07 -13.79
CA ALA A 107 -1.85 -2.90 -14.63
C ALA A 107 -3.08 -2.95 -15.55
N VAL A 108 -3.94 -1.97 -15.42
CA VAL A 108 -5.24 -1.91 -16.10
C VAL A 108 -5.31 -0.64 -16.92
N ASP A 109 -5.86 -0.71 -18.11
CA ASP A 109 -6.09 0.46 -18.97
C ASP A 109 -7.09 1.41 -18.29
N ALA A 110 -6.69 2.66 -18.08
CA ALA A 110 -7.48 3.63 -17.32
C ALA A 110 -8.81 4.02 -18.01
N ALA A 111 -8.87 3.97 -19.33
CA ALA A 111 -10.07 4.35 -20.07
C ALA A 111 -11.08 3.21 -20.18
N THR A 112 -10.61 1.97 -20.27
CA THR A 112 -11.46 0.81 -20.63
C THR A 112 -11.62 -0.23 -19.54
N GLY A 113 -10.78 -0.21 -18.50
CA GLY A 113 -10.76 -1.23 -17.44
C GLY A 113 -10.21 -2.59 -17.88
N LYS A 114 -9.60 -2.69 -19.08
CA LYS A 114 -9.01 -3.94 -19.55
C LYS A 114 -7.64 -4.17 -18.95
N GLU A 115 -7.36 -5.39 -18.48
CA GLU A 115 -6.03 -5.78 -18.04
C GLU A 115 -5.02 -5.61 -19.19
N ARG A 116 -3.93 -4.91 -18.90
CA ARG A 116 -2.78 -4.82 -19.80
C ARG A 116 -1.77 -5.91 -19.47
N TRP A 117 -1.52 -6.09 -18.17
CA TRP A 117 -0.71 -7.18 -17.65
C TRP A 117 -0.96 -7.38 -16.15
N SER A 118 -0.59 -8.54 -15.65
CA SER A 118 -0.52 -8.82 -14.21
C SER A 118 0.77 -9.55 -13.87
N TYR A 119 1.25 -9.37 -12.63
CA TYR A 119 2.47 -9.99 -12.12
C TYR A 119 2.16 -10.83 -10.88
N PRO A 120 2.45 -12.15 -10.88
CA PRO A 120 2.18 -13.04 -9.76
C PRO A 120 3.28 -12.93 -8.67
N ASN A 121 2.90 -12.79 -7.40
CA ASN A 121 3.80 -12.69 -6.25
C ASN A 121 3.94 -14.00 -5.45
N LYS A 122 3.64 -15.14 -6.03
CA LYS A 122 3.84 -16.48 -5.46
C LYS A 122 3.26 -16.65 -4.04
N GLY A 123 2.04 -16.19 -3.81
CA GLY A 123 1.32 -16.33 -2.54
C GLY A 123 1.54 -15.18 -1.54
N SER A 124 2.25 -14.13 -1.91
CA SER A 124 2.37 -12.93 -1.07
C SER A 124 1.44 -11.82 -1.52
N TRP A 125 0.77 -11.17 -0.58
CA TRP A 125 -0.13 -10.05 -0.88
C TRP A 125 0.63 -8.78 -1.21
N VAL A 126 0.04 -7.96 -2.07
CA VAL A 126 0.51 -6.60 -2.34
C VAL A 126 -0.49 -5.61 -1.74
N ILE A 127 -0.21 -5.17 -0.52
CA ILE A 127 -1.06 -4.23 0.23
C ILE A 127 -0.56 -2.80 0.06
N SER A 128 0.76 -2.62 -0.05
CA SER A 128 1.36 -1.30 -0.29
C SER A 128 0.89 -0.71 -1.62
N SER A 129 0.69 0.60 -1.64
CA SER A 129 0.38 1.29 -2.90
C SER A 129 1.64 1.41 -3.74
N PRO A 130 1.58 1.28 -5.07
CA PRO A 130 2.75 1.41 -5.92
C PRO A 130 3.20 2.86 -6.09
N ALA A 131 4.49 3.03 -6.40
CA ALA A 131 5.02 4.24 -7.01
C ALA A 131 5.33 3.99 -8.48
N VAL A 132 5.17 5.02 -9.33
CA VAL A 132 5.52 4.97 -10.75
C VAL A 132 6.44 6.14 -11.06
N SER A 133 7.58 5.85 -11.64
CA SER A 133 8.57 6.86 -12.04
C SER A 133 9.42 6.33 -13.19
N GLU A 134 9.70 7.18 -14.16
CA GLU A 134 10.62 6.89 -15.29
C GLU A 134 10.32 5.56 -15.99
N GLY A 135 9.03 5.28 -16.25
CA GLY A 135 8.60 4.07 -16.94
C GLY A 135 8.75 2.78 -16.11
N LYS A 136 8.96 2.89 -14.82
CA LYS A 136 9.08 1.77 -13.88
C LYS A 136 7.98 1.83 -12.82
N VAL A 137 7.56 0.66 -12.36
CA VAL A 137 6.62 0.48 -11.23
C VAL A 137 7.36 -0.15 -10.07
N TYR A 138 7.17 0.41 -8.88
CA TYR A 138 7.80 0.02 -7.64
C TYR A 138 6.74 -0.38 -6.62
N PHE A 139 6.84 -1.56 -6.05
CA PHE A 139 5.94 -2.03 -4.99
C PHE A 139 6.62 -3.06 -4.10
N ALA A 140 6.05 -3.31 -2.93
CA ALA A 140 6.54 -4.30 -2.00
C ALA A 140 5.43 -5.24 -1.52
N THR A 141 5.81 -6.42 -1.07
CA THR A 141 4.91 -7.46 -0.58
C THR A 141 4.79 -7.42 0.94
N SER A 142 3.63 -7.87 1.46
CA SER A 142 3.35 -7.84 2.91
C SER A 142 4.04 -8.97 3.69
N ASP A 143 4.26 -10.13 3.07
CA ASP A 143 4.64 -11.33 3.83
C ASP A 143 6.02 -11.86 3.42
N SER A 144 6.32 -11.85 2.13
CA SER A 144 7.58 -12.39 1.62
C SER A 144 8.75 -11.42 1.71
N GLY A 145 8.50 -10.15 2.08
CA GLY A 145 9.56 -9.14 2.20
C GLY A 145 10.24 -8.79 0.88
N LEU A 146 9.58 -9.00 -0.24
CA LEU A 146 10.12 -8.68 -1.55
C LEU A 146 9.73 -7.26 -1.97
N PHE A 147 10.71 -6.53 -2.45
CA PHE A 147 10.52 -5.26 -3.15
C PHE A 147 10.78 -5.50 -4.63
N HIS A 148 9.81 -5.15 -5.47
CA HIS A 148 9.84 -5.40 -6.91
C HIS A 148 9.91 -4.11 -7.70
N VAL A 149 10.67 -4.15 -8.79
CA VAL A 149 10.71 -3.12 -9.82
C VAL A 149 10.41 -3.76 -11.16
N LEU A 150 9.33 -3.31 -11.79
CA LEU A 150 8.90 -3.80 -13.10
C LEU A 150 8.93 -2.69 -14.14
N ASP A 151 9.11 -3.05 -15.39
CA ASP A 151 8.82 -2.17 -16.51
C ASP A 151 7.31 -1.84 -16.53
N ALA A 152 6.96 -0.57 -16.48
CA ALA A 152 5.57 -0.13 -16.35
C ALA A 152 4.70 -0.51 -17.56
N LYS A 153 5.28 -0.61 -18.74
CA LYS A 153 4.56 -0.90 -19.98
C LYS A 153 4.26 -2.39 -20.15
N SER A 154 5.24 -3.23 -19.82
CA SER A 154 5.17 -4.67 -20.11
C SER A 154 4.94 -5.55 -18.88
N GLY A 155 5.14 -5.04 -17.65
CA GLY A 155 5.14 -5.83 -16.42
C GLY A 155 6.35 -6.75 -16.28
N THR A 156 7.37 -6.62 -17.15
CA THR A 156 8.58 -7.42 -17.09
C THR A 156 9.38 -7.04 -15.83
N PRO A 157 9.78 -8.00 -14.99
CA PRO A 157 10.60 -7.71 -13.83
C PRO A 157 11.99 -7.21 -14.26
N LEU A 158 12.41 -6.08 -13.69
CA LEU A 158 13.73 -5.50 -13.91
C LEU A 158 14.71 -5.97 -12.84
N TYR A 159 14.32 -5.83 -11.57
CA TYR A 159 15.04 -6.39 -10.44
C TYR A 159 14.11 -6.51 -9.21
N SER A 160 14.58 -7.23 -8.20
CA SER A 160 13.92 -7.32 -6.89
C SER A 160 14.97 -7.29 -5.78
N LEU A 161 14.60 -6.68 -4.65
CA LEU A 161 15.39 -6.74 -3.43
C LEU A 161 14.68 -7.65 -2.42
N ASP A 162 15.42 -8.54 -1.80
CA ASP A 162 14.94 -9.49 -0.81
C ASP A 162 15.27 -8.99 0.60
N PHE A 163 14.26 -8.50 1.31
CA PHE A 163 14.33 -8.11 2.72
C PHE A 163 13.94 -9.26 3.65
N LYS A 164 13.87 -10.48 3.13
CA LYS A 164 13.48 -11.71 3.84
C LYS A 164 12.04 -11.60 4.40
N HIS A 165 11.88 -11.66 5.73
CA HIS A 165 10.57 -11.66 6.39
C HIS A 165 10.06 -10.25 6.77
N TRP A 166 10.61 -9.19 6.20
CA TRP A 166 10.16 -7.84 6.52
C TRP A 166 8.87 -7.50 5.76
N ALA A 167 7.79 -7.33 6.50
CA ALA A 167 6.50 -6.99 5.92
C ALA A 167 6.43 -5.50 5.55
N PHE A 168 5.93 -5.19 4.35
CA PHE A 168 5.77 -3.83 3.86
C PHE A 168 4.29 -3.48 3.69
N PHE A 169 3.78 -2.63 4.59
CA PHE A 169 2.46 -2.02 4.47
C PHE A 169 2.54 -0.55 4.06
N SER A 170 3.68 0.08 4.26
CA SER A 170 3.99 1.43 3.80
C SER A 170 4.09 1.47 2.28
N SER A 171 3.63 2.55 1.68
CA SER A 171 3.79 2.78 0.24
C SER A 171 5.13 3.47 -0.03
N PRO A 172 5.84 3.12 -1.12
CA PRO A 172 7.10 3.76 -1.47
C PRO A 172 6.90 5.23 -1.86
N ALA A 173 7.88 6.06 -1.52
CA ALA A 173 8.00 7.44 -1.98
C ALA A 173 9.35 7.64 -2.67
N ILE A 174 9.36 8.34 -3.81
CA ILE A 174 10.57 8.58 -4.61
C ILE A 174 10.92 10.06 -4.58
N ALA A 175 12.17 10.37 -4.28
CA ALA A 175 12.73 11.71 -4.37
C ALA A 175 14.24 11.64 -4.68
N GLY A 176 14.69 12.44 -5.64
CA GLY A 176 16.12 12.60 -5.93
C GLY A 176 16.88 11.32 -6.28
N GLY A 177 16.25 10.39 -7.02
CA GLY A 177 16.87 9.09 -7.37
C GLY A 177 16.85 8.05 -6.24
N THR A 178 16.27 8.38 -5.08
CA THR A 178 16.14 7.49 -3.93
C THR A 178 14.68 7.14 -3.67
N LEU A 179 14.41 5.88 -3.40
CA LEU A 179 13.11 5.41 -2.96
C LEU A 179 13.14 5.11 -1.46
N TYR A 180 12.14 5.59 -0.75
CA TYR A 180 11.96 5.39 0.68
C TYR A 180 10.76 4.50 0.96
N ILE A 181 10.93 3.47 1.80
CA ILE A 181 9.84 2.56 2.18
C ILE A 181 10.01 2.09 3.63
N GLY A 182 8.90 2.15 4.38
CA GLY A 182 8.84 1.71 5.77
C GLY A 182 8.41 0.26 5.90
N SER A 183 8.94 -0.45 6.91
CA SER A 183 8.54 -1.82 7.22
C SER A 183 7.75 -1.91 8.52
N HIS A 184 7.02 -3.00 8.68
CA HIS A 184 6.29 -3.34 9.91
C HIS A 184 7.22 -3.51 11.12
N GLN A 185 8.48 -3.85 10.89
CA GLN A 185 9.51 -3.99 11.92
C GLN A 185 10.14 -2.65 12.36
N GLY A 186 9.57 -1.53 11.94
CA GLY A 186 10.03 -0.19 12.36
C GLY A 186 11.29 0.30 11.66
N ARG A 187 11.52 -0.14 10.43
CA ARG A 187 12.67 0.28 9.63
C ARG A 187 12.23 1.08 8.42
N LEU A 188 12.86 2.23 8.21
CA LEU A 188 12.78 2.99 6.96
C LEU A 188 14.00 2.67 6.13
N ASN A 189 13.80 2.17 4.92
CA ASN A 189 14.86 1.83 3.97
C ASN A 189 14.91 2.90 2.89
N ALA A 190 16.11 3.41 2.61
CA ALA A 190 16.41 4.22 1.45
C ALA A 190 17.09 3.33 0.41
N ILE A 191 16.48 3.23 -0.76
CA ILE A 191 16.95 2.41 -1.87
C ILE A 191 17.47 3.34 -2.97
N ASP A 192 18.74 3.22 -3.30
CA ASP A 192 19.33 3.88 -4.46
C ASP A 192 18.79 3.20 -5.73
N LEU A 193 18.12 3.98 -6.58
CA LEU A 193 17.46 3.46 -7.78
C LEU A 193 18.43 3.25 -8.95
N GLU A 194 19.57 3.91 -8.97
CA GLU A 194 20.62 3.73 -9.97
C GLU A 194 21.47 2.50 -9.62
N GLU A 195 21.92 2.39 -8.38
CA GLU A 195 22.73 1.28 -7.90
C GLU A 195 21.90 0.02 -7.54
N GLN A 196 20.57 0.14 -7.51
CA GLN A 196 19.61 -0.95 -7.25
C GLN A 196 19.88 -1.68 -5.93
N LYS A 197 20.21 -0.92 -4.89
CA LYS A 197 20.54 -1.45 -3.56
C LYS A 197 20.04 -0.55 -2.44
N VAL A 198 19.98 -1.11 -1.24
CA VAL A 198 19.73 -0.31 -0.02
C VAL A 198 20.94 0.56 0.24
N ALA A 199 20.75 1.89 0.22
CA ALA A 199 21.79 2.86 0.54
C ALA A 199 21.97 2.98 2.06
N TRP A 200 20.85 3.06 2.79
CA TRP A 200 20.85 3.09 4.25
C TRP A 200 19.50 2.64 4.82
N THR A 201 19.51 2.28 6.10
CA THR A 201 18.33 1.92 6.87
C THR A 201 18.33 2.71 8.19
N PHE A 202 17.20 3.34 8.50
CA PHE A 202 16.93 3.94 9.79
C PHE A 202 16.03 3.02 10.62
N GLU A 203 16.30 2.90 11.91
CA GLU A 203 15.45 2.16 12.86
C GLU A 203 14.76 3.13 13.82
N THR A 204 13.44 2.97 13.99
CA THR A 204 12.65 3.72 14.97
C THR A 204 13.11 3.41 16.40
N ASP A 205 12.79 4.29 17.35
CA ASP A 205 13.14 4.05 18.76
C ASP A 205 12.38 2.85 19.33
N GLY A 206 11.15 2.60 18.85
CA GLY A 206 10.41 1.39 19.16
C GLY A 206 11.11 0.13 18.66
N SER A 207 11.59 0.12 17.42
CA SER A 207 12.33 -1.01 16.84
C SER A 207 13.59 -1.36 17.64
N LYS A 208 14.36 -0.36 18.03
CA LYS A 208 15.58 -0.56 18.86
C LYS A 208 15.30 -1.15 20.23
N LYS A 209 14.15 -0.85 20.82
CA LYS A 209 13.76 -1.31 22.19
C LYS A 209 13.05 -2.65 22.21
N ASN A 210 12.35 -3.03 21.13
CA ASN A 210 11.43 -4.17 21.09
C ASN A 210 11.99 -5.41 20.37
N GLY A 211 13.27 -5.74 20.59
CA GLY A 211 13.93 -6.93 20.07
C GLY A 211 13.18 -8.27 20.24
N PRO A 212 12.32 -8.47 21.30
CA PRO A 212 11.63 -9.75 21.43
C PRO A 212 10.48 -9.99 20.47
N ALA A 213 9.83 -8.94 19.92
CA ALA A 213 8.66 -9.11 19.05
C ALA A 213 9.00 -9.69 17.65
N TYR A 214 10.24 -9.54 17.26
CA TYR A 214 10.78 -10.08 16.01
C TYR A 214 12.12 -10.75 16.26
N THR A 215 12.41 -11.80 15.48
CA THR A 215 13.73 -12.42 15.44
C THR A 215 14.71 -11.52 14.65
N LYS A 216 16.00 -11.83 14.69
CA LYS A 216 17.04 -11.03 14.02
C LYS A 216 16.87 -10.96 12.50
N ASP A 217 16.22 -11.96 11.90
CA ASP A 217 15.94 -12.02 10.47
C ASP A 217 14.61 -11.35 10.09
N GLY A 218 13.89 -10.77 11.06
CA GLY A 218 12.62 -10.07 10.84
C GLY A 218 11.37 -10.93 10.89
N THR A 219 11.49 -12.23 11.21
CA THR A 219 10.34 -13.11 11.42
C THR A 219 9.59 -12.70 12.68
N PRO A 220 8.24 -12.62 12.68
CA PRO A 220 7.47 -12.41 13.89
C PRO A 220 7.76 -13.50 14.94
N ASN A 221 8.10 -13.08 16.15
CA ASN A 221 8.34 -13.99 17.26
C ASN A 221 7.01 -14.24 18.00
N TYR A 222 6.23 -15.18 17.47
CA TYR A 222 4.91 -15.50 18.01
C TYR A 222 4.98 -16.01 19.45
N GLU A 223 5.99 -16.77 19.82
CA GLU A 223 6.16 -17.27 21.20
C GLU A 223 6.38 -16.15 22.22
N ALA A 224 7.12 -15.11 21.85
CA ALA A 224 7.34 -13.95 22.71
C ALA A 224 6.19 -12.95 22.70
N SER A 225 5.34 -12.96 21.68
CA SER A 225 4.27 -11.99 21.50
C SER A 225 2.91 -12.52 21.94
N PHE A 226 2.66 -13.81 21.78
CA PHE A 226 1.38 -14.47 22.06
C PHE A 226 1.60 -15.65 22.98
N PHE A 227 1.25 -15.50 24.26
CA PHE A 227 1.47 -16.57 25.26
C PHE A 227 0.35 -17.61 25.29
N ASP A 228 -0.87 -17.22 24.87
CA ASP A 228 -2.04 -18.08 24.92
C ASP A 228 -3.01 -17.73 23.76
N LEU A 229 -3.95 -18.63 23.46
CA LEU A 229 -4.95 -18.44 22.39
C LEU A 229 -6.19 -17.67 22.84
N PHE A 230 -6.19 -17.09 24.05
CA PHE A 230 -7.29 -16.28 24.55
C PHE A 230 -7.32 -14.89 23.90
N TYR A 231 -8.52 -14.33 23.76
CA TYR A 231 -8.75 -13.04 23.09
C TYR A 231 -7.89 -11.90 23.66
N ASP A 232 -7.73 -11.84 24.98
CA ASP A 232 -6.94 -10.80 25.65
C ASP A 232 -5.44 -10.92 25.30
N ASP A 233 -4.93 -12.13 25.15
CA ASP A 233 -3.55 -12.37 24.73
C ASP A 233 -3.33 -12.03 23.26
N MET A 234 -4.32 -12.26 22.40
CA MET A 234 -4.28 -11.83 21.00
C MET A 234 -4.22 -10.31 20.88
N VAL A 235 -5.05 -9.59 21.66
CA VAL A 235 -5.03 -8.11 21.68
C VAL A 235 -3.69 -7.61 22.22
N SER A 236 -3.19 -8.20 23.31
CA SER A 236 -1.88 -7.88 23.90
C SER A 236 -0.74 -8.17 22.91
N GLY A 237 -0.79 -9.29 22.19
CA GLY A 237 0.20 -9.65 21.18
C GLY A 237 0.23 -8.67 20.03
N VAL A 238 -0.94 -8.29 19.50
CA VAL A 238 -1.05 -7.26 18.46
C VAL A 238 -0.50 -5.93 18.96
N GLN A 239 -0.81 -5.51 20.19
CA GLN A 239 -0.26 -4.30 20.78
C GLN A 239 1.27 -4.35 20.90
N LYS A 240 1.82 -5.48 21.31
CA LYS A 240 3.29 -5.68 21.35
C LYS A 240 3.90 -5.57 19.96
N MET A 241 3.30 -6.20 18.95
CA MET A 241 3.77 -6.09 17.56
C MET A 241 3.67 -4.66 17.01
N LEU A 242 2.65 -3.91 17.39
CA LEU A 242 2.53 -2.49 17.00
C LEU A 242 3.50 -1.60 17.79
N SER A 243 3.83 -1.93 19.04
CA SER A 243 4.75 -1.14 19.88
C SER A 243 6.20 -1.18 19.42
N VAL A 244 6.55 -2.05 18.46
CA VAL A 244 7.90 -2.08 17.85
C VAL A 244 8.22 -0.85 16.99
N GLY A 245 7.32 0.12 16.92
CA GLY A 245 7.55 1.33 16.14
C GLY A 245 7.41 1.08 14.64
N ALA A 246 6.46 0.22 14.25
CA ALA A 246 6.17 -0.09 12.85
C ALA A 246 5.95 1.19 12.03
N ILE A 247 6.48 1.23 10.83
CA ILE A 247 6.26 2.30 9.87
C ILE A 247 5.20 1.83 8.86
N LEU A 248 3.94 2.14 9.19
CA LEU A 248 2.77 1.86 8.36
C LEU A 248 2.40 3.04 7.46
N SER A 249 2.83 4.25 7.85
CA SER A 249 2.63 5.46 7.06
C SER A 249 3.52 5.45 5.82
N SER A 250 3.06 6.08 4.75
CA SER A 250 3.91 6.33 3.58
C SER A 250 4.89 7.47 3.89
N PRO A 251 6.19 7.33 3.55
CA PRO A 251 7.15 8.42 3.68
C PRO A 251 6.75 9.63 2.81
N VAL A 252 7.10 10.82 3.27
CA VAL A 252 6.97 12.06 2.50
C VAL A 252 8.31 12.74 2.44
N ALA A 253 8.84 12.94 1.24
CA ALA A 253 10.05 13.72 1.02
C ALA A 253 9.69 15.19 0.72
N ALA A 254 10.29 16.11 1.45
CA ALA A 254 10.14 17.55 1.24
C ALA A 254 11.50 18.25 1.41
N GLY A 255 12.01 18.83 0.33
CA GLY A 255 13.39 19.32 0.27
C GLY A 255 14.38 18.18 0.51
N ASN A 256 15.31 18.36 1.45
CA ASN A 256 16.31 17.35 1.82
C ASN A 256 15.86 16.48 3.01
N THR A 257 14.58 16.52 3.38
CA THR A 257 14.10 15.84 4.59
C THR A 257 13.03 14.80 4.20
N VAL A 258 13.13 13.61 4.77
CA VAL A 258 12.12 12.56 4.68
C VAL A 258 11.39 12.46 6.01
N TYR A 259 10.07 12.58 5.98
CA TYR A 259 9.19 12.47 7.14
C TYR A 259 8.47 11.14 7.13
N VAL A 260 8.37 10.50 8.29
CA VAL A 260 7.66 9.24 8.47
C VAL A 260 7.05 9.13 9.86
N GLY A 261 5.79 8.68 9.94
CA GLY A 261 5.11 8.38 11.20
C GLY A 261 5.32 6.92 11.60
N SER A 262 5.40 6.68 12.90
CA SER A 262 5.62 5.36 13.48
C SER A 262 4.60 5.05 14.55
N THR A 263 4.33 3.76 14.77
CA THR A 263 3.41 3.28 15.81
C THR A 263 3.97 3.43 17.23
N ASP A 264 5.24 3.83 17.39
CA ASP A 264 5.81 4.24 18.69
C ASP A 264 5.37 5.65 19.14
N GLY A 265 4.49 6.30 18.36
CA GLY A 265 3.94 7.61 18.65
C GLY A 265 4.80 8.78 18.17
N ASN A 266 5.87 8.51 17.43
CA ASN A 266 6.77 9.52 16.91
C ASN A 266 6.54 9.81 15.42
N VAL A 267 6.88 11.05 15.03
CA VAL A 267 7.15 11.44 13.65
C VAL A 267 8.63 11.71 13.53
N TYR A 268 9.29 11.00 12.62
CA TYR A 268 10.72 11.16 12.37
C TYR A 268 10.94 12.06 11.15
N ALA A 269 11.94 12.94 11.25
CA ALA A 269 12.41 13.77 10.17
C ALA A 269 13.91 13.46 9.95
N LEU A 270 14.24 12.91 8.80
CA LEU A 270 15.59 12.43 8.45
C LEU A 270 16.15 13.32 7.33
N MET A 271 17.36 13.86 7.55
CA MET A 271 18.07 14.74 6.61
C MET A 271 19.29 14.05 6.01
#